data_fce67d9c9e4bc064cd116fecefd724f8
#
_entry.id   fce67d9c9e4bc064cd116fecefd724f8
#
_cell.length_a   1.000
_cell.length_b   1.000
_cell.length_c   1.000
_cell.angle_alpha   90.00
_cell.angle_beta   90.00
_cell.angle_gamma   90.00
#
_symmetry.space_group_name_H-M   'P 1'
#
loop_
_entity.id
_entity.type
_entity.pdbx_description
1 polymer ?
#
loop_
_entity_poly.entity_id
_entity_poly.type
_entity_poly.pdbx_seq_one_letter_code
_entity_poly.pdbx_strand_id
1 'polypeptide(L)'
;AHSAMIKGASQVFVVDNHPDRLKLAAQMGATPINSLEKEAVDQILNLTHGKGTDRGCECVGYQCCDRHGHEANHLTMNNLVASTKATGGIGVVGVFVPQDPGAKNELAKEGKMAFDFGAFWFKGQQIRTGQANVKVYNRRLAELIHHGRAKPSQIISHRLKLAEGPDAYKHFDARDDGWTKVVLKPAA
;
A
#
# COMPACT_ATOMS: atom_id res chain seq x y z
N ALA A 1 -6.02 -2.62 3.17
CA ALA A 1 -6.71 -3.87 3.52
C ALA A 1 -8.08 -3.59 4.14
N HIS A 2 -8.15 -2.96 5.31
CA HIS A 2 -9.40 -2.72 6.04
C HIS A 2 -10.50 -2.04 5.19
N SER A 3 -10.14 -1.03 4.40
CA SER A 3 -11.09 -0.37 3.49
C SER A 3 -11.67 -1.30 2.41
N ALA A 4 -10.88 -2.24 1.91
CA ALA A 4 -11.36 -3.23 0.94
C ALA A 4 -12.39 -4.17 1.59
N MET A 5 -12.14 -4.62 2.82
CA MET A 5 -13.08 -5.44 3.58
C MET A 5 -14.40 -4.70 3.90
N ILE A 6 -14.31 -3.43 4.31
CA ILE A 6 -15.51 -2.57 4.54
C ILE A 6 -16.34 -2.45 3.25
N LYS A 7 -15.70 -2.47 2.09
CA LYS A 7 -16.36 -2.45 0.78
C LYS A 7 -16.86 -3.82 0.30
N GLY A 8 -16.71 -4.86 1.10
CA GLY A 8 -17.26 -6.19 0.82
C GLY A 8 -16.33 -7.11 0.05
N ALA A 9 -15.01 -6.85 0.02
CA ALA A 9 -14.08 -7.82 -0.54
C ALA A 9 -14.11 -9.12 0.27
N SER A 10 -14.33 -10.24 -0.40
CA SER A 10 -14.37 -11.58 0.22
C SER A 10 -12.98 -12.07 0.62
N GLN A 11 -11.95 -11.63 -0.10
CA GLN A 11 -10.56 -11.95 0.18
C GLN A 11 -9.69 -10.73 -0.12
N VAL A 12 -8.73 -10.45 0.75
CA VAL A 12 -7.78 -9.34 0.62
C VAL A 12 -6.37 -9.87 0.84
N PHE A 13 -5.50 -9.70 -0.14
CA PHE A 13 -4.07 -9.97 -0.03
C PHE A 13 -3.34 -8.68 0.32
N VAL A 14 -2.39 -8.75 1.24
CA VAL A 14 -1.49 -7.64 1.58
C VAL A 14 -0.06 -8.07 1.30
N VAL A 15 0.53 -7.46 0.29
CA VAL A 15 1.93 -7.66 -0.06
C VAL A 15 2.78 -6.66 0.71
N ASP A 16 3.72 -7.14 1.49
CA ASP A 16 4.71 -6.33 2.21
C ASP A 16 5.96 -7.19 2.44
N ASN A 17 7.03 -6.55 2.89
CA ASN A 17 8.26 -7.20 3.31
C ASN A 17 8.53 -7.06 4.82
N HIS A 18 7.74 -6.26 5.53
CA HIS A 18 7.95 -6.00 6.95
C HIS A 18 7.09 -6.93 7.81
N PRO A 19 7.70 -7.74 8.73
CA PRO A 19 6.98 -8.73 9.51
C PRO A 19 5.81 -8.18 10.32
N ASP A 20 5.97 -7.03 10.96
CA ASP A 20 4.92 -6.42 11.78
C ASP A 20 3.72 -5.98 10.94
N ARG A 21 3.94 -5.47 9.73
CA ARG A 21 2.86 -5.07 8.83
C ARG A 21 2.11 -6.29 8.30
N LEU A 22 2.82 -7.37 7.98
CA LEU A 22 2.22 -8.64 7.57
C LEU A 22 1.41 -9.26 8.72
N LYS A 23 1.94 -9.22 9.95
CA LYS A 23 1.22 -9.66 11.16
C LYS A 23 -0.05 -8.83 11.38
N LEU A 24 0.03 -7.51 11.24
CA LEU A 24 -1.12 -6.63 11.38
C LEU A 24 -2.17 -6.88 10.29
N ALA A 25 -1.73 -7.13 9.05
CA ALA A 25 -2.62 -7.51 7.96
C ALA A 25 -3.39 -8.80 8.27
N ALA A 26 -2.71 -9.82 8.79
CA ALA A 26 -3.34 -11.07 9.23
C ALA A 26 -4.34 -10.85 10.37
N GLN A 27 -4.02 -10.02 11.36
CA GLN A 27 -4.93 -9.67 12.46
C GLN A 27 -6.19 -8.95 11.98
N MET A 28 -6.10 -8.22 10.88
CA MET A 28 -7.26 -7.58 10.23
C MET A 28 -8.09 -8.53 9.37
N GLY A 29 -7.66 -9.80 9.21
CA GLY A 29 -8.34 -10.79 8.38
C GLY A 29 -7.88 -10.80 6.91
N ALA A 30 -6.80 -10.11 6.56
CA ALA A 30 -6.18 -10.22 5.25
C ALA A 30 -5.22 -11.41 5.18
N THR A 31 -4.97 -11.90 3.98
CA THR A 31 -3.92 -12.88 3.72
C THR A 31 -2.59 -12.15 3.49
N PRO A 32 -1.61 -12.30 4.38
CA PRO A 32 -0.30 -11.69 4.21
C PRO A 32 0.48 -12.40 3.09
N ILE A 33 1.18 -11.64 2.27
CA ILE A 33 2.06 -12.10 1.20
C ILE A 33 3.44 -11.49 1.45
N ASN A 34 4.38 -12.33 1.88
CA ASN A 34 5.76 -11.89 2.09
C ASN A 34 6.53 -11.88 0.78
N SER A 35 6.85 -10.68 0.28
CA SER A 35 7.57 -10.50 -0.99
C SER A 35 9.06 -10.89 -0.92
N LEU A 36 9.61 -11.09 0.28
CA LEU A 36 10.99 -11.57 0.44
C LEU A 36 11.11 -13.08 0.26
N GLU A 37 10.07 -13.85 0.57
CA GLU A 37 10.09 -15.31 0.48
C GLU A 37 9.95 -15.79 -0.96
N LYS A 38 8.99 -15.26 -1.70
CA LYS A 38 8.71 -15.60 -3.10
C LYS A 38 8.15 -14.39 -3.84
N GLU A 39 8.17 -14.46 -5.17
CA GLU A 39 7.55 -13.43 -5.99
C GLU A 39 6.07 -13.25 -5.63
N ALA A 40 5.66 -12.01 -5.36
CA ALA A 40 4.32 -11.71 -4.88
C ALA A 40 3.23 -12.12 -5.89
N VAL A 41 3.51 -11.95 -7.18
CA VAL A 41 2.60 -12.34 -8.27
C VAL A 41 2.32 -13.83 -8.25
N ASP A 42 3.37 -14.65 -8.12
CA ASP A 42 3.25 -16.12 -8.09
C ASP A 42 2.44 -16.58 -6.88
N GLN A 43 2.68 -15.99 -5.71
CA GLN A 43 1.92 -16.30 -4.51
C GLN A 43 0.42 -15.99 -4.70
N ILE A 44 0.09 -14.81 -5.23
CA ILE A 44 -1.30 -14.39 -5.47
C ILE A 44 -1.96 -15.30 -6.53
N LEU A 45 -1.28 -15.57 -7.63
CA LEU A 45 -1.83 -16.43 -8.67
C LEU A 45 -2.06 -17.87 -8.17
N ASN A 46 -1.16 -18.41 -7.36
CA ASN A 46 -1.37 -19.72 -6.72
C ASN A 46 -2.60 -19.71 -5.81
N LEU A 47 -2.76 -18.71 -4.95
CA LEU A 47 -3.89 -18.59 -4.03
C LEU A 47 -5.23 -18.31 -4.74
N THR A 48 -5.18 -17.80 -5.96
CA THR A 48 -6.36 -17.53 -6.79
C THR A 48 -6.57 -18.55 -7.92
N HIS A 49 -5.84 -19.67 -7.88
CA HIS A 49 -5.89 -20.71 -8.91
C HIS A 49 -5.66 -20.17 -10.33
N GLY A 50 -4.71 -19.26 -10.47
CA GLY A 50 -4.34 -18.61 -11.73
C GLY A 50 -5.27 -17.48 -12.20
N LYS A 51 -6.37 -17.23 -11.51
CA LYS A 51 -7.37 -16.22 -11.92
C LYS A 51 -6.93 -14.78 -11.67
N GLY A 52 -6.07 -14.57 -10.67
CA GLY A 52 -5.72 -13.22 -10.20
C GLY A 52 -6.83 -12.55 -9.40
N THR A 53 -6.60 -11.30 -9.03
CA THR A 53 -7.52 -10.49 -8.21
C THR A 53 -8.46 -9.64 -9.07
N ASP A 54 -9.65 -9.31 -8.56
CA ASP A 54 -10.58 -8.39 -9.24
C ASP A 54 -10.06 -6.96 -9.26
N ARG A 55 -9.36 -6.56 -8.18
CA ARG A 55 -8.87 -5.21 -7.96
C ARG A 55 -7.50 -5.25 -7.29
N GLY A 56 -6.67 -4.27 -7.60
CA GLY A 56 -5.41 -4.02 -6.93
C GLY A 56 -5.32 -2.59 -6.40
N CYS A 57 -4.49 -2.38 -5.39
CA CYS A 57 -4.24 -1.05 -4.83
C CYS A 57 -2.74 -0.87 -4.61
N GLU A 58 -2.16 0.09 -5.31
CA GLU A 58 -0.79 0.55 -5.11
C GLU A 58 -0.77 1.52 -3.94
N CYS A 59 0.04 1.26 -2.89
CA CYS A 59 0.08 2.04 -1.66
C CYS A 59 1.52 2.40 -1.23
N VAL A 60 2.51 2.20 -2.10
CA VAL A 60 3.93 2.41 -1.78
C VAL A 60 4.44 3.70 -2.42
N GLY A 61 4.15 3.91 -3.70
CA GLY A 61 4.65 5.03 -4.47
C GLY A 61 6.08 4.79 -4.99
N TYR A 62 6.78 5.87 -5.30
CA TYR A 62 8.10 5.82 -5.95
C TYR A 62 9.20 5.16 -5.10
N GLN A 63 9.03 5.04 -3.78
CA GLN A 63 10.00 4.42 -2.87
C GLN A 63 9.91 2.88 -2.83
N CYS A 64 9.25 2.26 -3.79
CA CYS A 64 9.20 0.81 -3.87
C CYS A 64 10.59 0.22 -4.04
N CYS A 65 10.87 -0.86 -3.31
CA CYS A 65 12.12 -1.61 -3.41
C CYS A 65 11.83 -3.06 -3.84
N ASP A 66 12.81 -3.63 -4.53
CA ASP A 66 12.82 -5.07 -4.81
C ASP A 66 13.14 -5.89 -3.55
N ARG A 67 13.18 -7.22 -3.69
CA ARG A 67 13.51 -8.15 -2.61
C ARG A 67 14.94 -8.01 -2.05
N HIS A 68 15.82 -7.34 -2.78
CA HIS A 68 17.21 -7.08 -2.39
C HIS A 68 17.40 -5.70 -1.79
N GLY A 69 16.31 -4.92 -1.64
CA GLY A 69 16.32 -3.57 -1.10
C GLY A 69 16.76 -2.50 -2.11
N HIS A 70 16.86 -2.83 -3.40
CA HIS A 70 17.14 -1.84 -4.42
C HIS A 70 15.84 -1.11 -4.82
N GLU A 71 15.96 0.20 -5.01
CA GLU A 71 14.85 1.02 -5.48
C GLU A 71 14.35 0.54 -6.85
N ALA A 72 13.06 0.22 -6.94
CA ALA A 72 12.39 -0.30 -8.12
C ALA A 72 10.98 0.28 -8.22
N ASN A 73 10.88 1.57 -8.53
CA ASN A 73 9.66 2.37 -8.52
C ASN A 73 8.50 1.83 -9.38
N HIS A 74 8.81 0.97 -10.34
CA HIS A 74 7.87 0.33 -11.25
C HIS A 74 7.30 -1.00 -10.72
N LEU A 75 7.96 -1.62 -9.74
CA LEU A 75 7.71 -3.01 -9.36
C LEU A 75 6.27 -3.25 -8.89
N THR A 76 5.78 -2.42 -7.97
CA THR A 76 4.43 -2.57 -7.43
C THR A 76 3.37 -2.44 -8.51
N MET A 77 3.52 -1.46 -9.42
CA MET A 77 2.58 -1.26 -10.52
C MET A 77 2.57 -2.43 -11.49
N ASN A 78 3.74 -2.95 -11.87
CA ASN A 78 3.85 -4.07 -12.80
C ASN A 78 3.36 -5.39 -12.16
N ASN A 79 3.62 -5.59 -10.86
CA ASN A 79 3.05 -6.71 -10.10
C ASN A 79 1.51 -6.64 -10.05
N LEU A 80 0.93 -5.45 -9.91
CA LEU A 80 -0.52 -5.28 -9.96
C LEU A 80 -1.10 -5.55 -11.36
N VAL A 81 -0.41 -5.12 -12.42
CA VAL A 81 -0.80 -5.49 -13.80
C VAL A 81 -0.78 -7.00 -13.97
N ALA A 82 0.27 -7.67 -13.48
CA ALA A 82 0.42 -9.12 -13.62
C ALA A 82 -0.64 -9.89 -12.81
N SER A 83 -0.87 -9.53 -11.54
CA SER A 83 -1.73 -10.25 -10.60
C SER A 83 -3.22 -9.89 -10.68
N THR A 84 -3.58 -8.76 -11.28
CA THR A 84 -4.99 -8.39 -11.49
C THR A 84 -5.51 -9.03 -12.78
N LYS A 85 -6.71 -9.60 -12.74
CA LYS A 85 -7.35 -10.28 -13.87
C LYS A 85 -7.66 -9.32 -15.04
N ALA A 86 -8.00 -9.89 -16.19
CA ALA A 86 -8.51 -9.14 -17.33
C ALA A 86 -9.75 -8.31 -16.91
N THR A 87 -9.88 -7.11 -17.47
CA THR A 87 -10.91 -6.10 -17.13
C THR A 87 -10.91 -5.61 -15.68
N GLY A 88 -9.92 -6.03 -14.90
CA GLY A 88 -9.76 -5.63 -13.50
C GLY A 88 -9.35 -4.15 -13.34
N GLY A 89 -9.43 -3.64 -12.13
CA GLY A 89 -9.10 -2.24 -11.84
C GLY A 89 -7.97 -2.08 -10.84
N ILE A 90 -7.10 -1.12 -11.08
CA ILE A 90 -5.97 -0.76 -10.24
C ILE A 90 -6.18 0.65 -9.70
N GLY A 91 -6.16 0.80 -8.39
CA GLY A 91 -6.16 2.10 -7.72
C GLY A 91 -4.74 2.47 -7.26
N VAL A 92 -4.29 3.69 -7.55
CA VAL A 92 -2.97 4.17 -7.12
C VAL A 92 -3.16 5.22 -6.04
N VAL A 93 -2.73 4.90 -4.83
CA VAL A 93 -2.78 5.75 -3.63
C VAL A 93 -1.38 6.23 -3.24
N GLY A 94 -0.36 5.47 -3.62
CA GLY A 94 1.03 5.85 -3.45
C GLY A 94 1.36 7.17 -4.15
N VAL A 95 2.40 7.83 -3.69
CA VAL A 95 2.79 9.16 -4.19
C VAL A 95 3.78 9.01 -5.33
N PHE A 96 3.40 9.55 -6.48
CA PHE A 96 4.26 9.70 -7.66
C PHE A 96 4.25 11.17 -8.05
N VAL A 97 5.37 11.86 -7.84
CA VAL A 97 5.48 13.30 -8.14
C VAL A 97 6.07 13.54 -9.53
N PRO A 98 5.71 14.63 -10.22
CA PRO A 98 6.19 14.92 -11.58
C PRO A 98 7.64 15.47 -11.63
N GLN A 99 8.29 15.61 -10.50
CA GLN A 99 9.65 16.11 -10.34
C GLN A 99 10.49 15.15 -9.49
N ASP A 100 11.80 15.37 -9.42
CA ASP A 100 12.71 14.52 -8.64
C ASP A 100 12.28 14.45 -7.16
N PRO A 101 11.90 13.25 -6.68
CA PRO A 101 11.58 13.04 -5.25
C PRO A 101 12.82 12.72 -4.40
N GLY A 102 14.02 12.87 -4.90
CA GLY A 102 15.25 12.35 -4.32
C GLY A 102 15.52 10.89 -4.69
N ALA A 103 15.05 10.44 -5.85
CA ALA A 103 15.17 9.06 -6.30
C ALA A 103 16.57 8.72 -6.80
N LYS A 104 16.94 7.43 -6.69
CA LYS A 104 18.16 6.90 -7.31
C LYS A 104 17.96 6.54 -8.79
N ASN A 105 16.73 6.23 -9.18
CA ASN A 105 16.36 5.83 -10.54
C ASN A 105 16.16 7.07 -11.43
N GLU A 106 16.80 7.10 -12.61
CA GLU A 106 16.77 8.26 -13.52
C GLU A 106 15.36 8.56 -14.05
N LEU A 107 14.54 7.55 -14.35
CA LEU A 107 13.15 7.77 -14.75
C LEU A 107 12.33 8.42 -13.62
N ALA A 108 12.55 8.00 -12.38
CA ALA A 108 11.84 8.57 -11.24
C ALA A 108 12.22 10.03 -10.98
N LYS A 109 13.47 10.44 -11.24
CA LYS A 109 13.89 11.86 -11.18
C LYS A 109 13.12 12.74 -12.14
N GLU A 110 12.66 12.18 -13.26
CA GLU A 110 11.84 12.87 -14.26
C GLU A 110 10.33 12.67 -14.04
N GLY A 111 9.91 12.08 -12.92
CA GLY A 111 8.50 11.73 -12.67
C GLY A 111 7.97 10.62 -13.58
N LYS A 112 8.85 9.76 -14.09
CA LYS A 112 8.53 8.67 -15.02
C LYS A 112 8.77 7.32 -14.36
N MET A 113 8.15 6.27 -14.92
CA MET A 113 8.44 4.88 -14.57
C MET A 113 8.36 3.96 -15.78
N ALA A 114 9.07 2.84 -15.74
CA ALA A 114 8.82 1.74 -16.67
C ALA A 114 7.48 1.07 -16.32
N PHE A 115 6.64 0.85 -17.30
CA PHE A 115 5.31 0.29 -17.10
C PHE A 115 4.99 -0.75 -18.16
N ASP A 116 4.51 -1.93 -17.75
CA ASP A 116 4.15 -3.05 -18.62
C ASP A 116 2.85 -2.75 -19.39
N PHE A 117 2.88 -1.66 -20.16
CA PHE A 117 1.71 -1.15 -20.86
C PHE A 117 1.10 -2.17 -21.82
N GLY A 118 1.92 -2.99 -22.49
CA GLY A 118 1.43 -4.04 -23.38
C GLY A 118 0.55 -5.07 -22.67
N ALA A 119 1.00 -5.54 -21.50
CA ALA A 119 0.23 -6.47 -20.67
C ALA A 119 -1.04 -5.82 -20.11
N PHE A 120 -0.94 -4.58 -19.66
CA PHE A 120 -2.07 -3.78 -19.18
C PHE A 120 -3.13 -3.59 -20.28
N TRP A 121 -2.71 -3.20 -21.48
CA TRP A 121 -3.58 -3.01 -22.64
C TRP A 121 -4.25 -4.33 -23.04
N PHE A 122 -3.48 -5.41 -23.16
CA PHE A 122 -4.00 -6.72 -23.58
C PHE A 122 -5.06 -7.25 -22.61
N LYS A 123 -4.89 -7.02 -21.31
CA LYS A 123 -5.88 -7.37 -20.28
C LYS A 123 -7.09 -6.42 -20.23
N GLY A 124 -7.10 -5.31 -20.94
CA GLY A 124 -8.17 -4.31 -20.86
C GLY A 124 -8.39 -3.77 -19.47
N GLN A 125 -7.32 -3.62 -18.69
CA GLN A 125 -7.38 -3.18 -17.30
C GLN A 125 -7.63 -1.66 -17.21
N GLN A 126 -8.00 -1.19 -16.02
CA GLN A 126 -8.23 0.22 -15.73
C GLN A 126 -7.32 0.68 -14.59
N ILE A 127 -6.78 1.89 -14.70
CA ILE A 127 -6.04 2.56 -13.62
C ILE A 127 -6.78 3.84 -13.22
N ARG A 128 -6.89 4.07 -11.92
CA ARG A 128 -7.35 5.34 -11.33
C ARG A 128 -6.32 5.82 -10.33
N THR A 129 -5.95 7.08 -10.44
CA THR A 129 -4.92 7.70 -9.63
C THR A 129 -5.26 9.16 -9.33
N GLY A 130 -4.41 9.83 -8.60
CA GLY A 130 -4.51 11.24 -8.24
C GLY A 130 -4.46 11.46 -6.73
N GLN A 131 -4.39 12.71 -6.33
CA GLN A 131 -4.42 13.06 -4.92
C GLN A 131 -5.77 12.69 -4.29
N ALA A 132 -5.73 12.20 -3.04
CA ALA A 132 -6.93 11.81 -2.32
C ALA A 132 -7.90 12.99 -2.17
N ASN A 133 -9.13 12.82 -2.67
CA ASN A 133 -10.19 13.81 -2.53
C ASN A 133 -10.80 13.73 -1.12
N VAL A 134 -10.06 14.23 -0.12
CA VAL A 134 -10.38 14.10 1.31
C VAL A 134 -11.78 14.62 1.64
N LYS A 135 -12.16 15.78 1.09
CA LYS A 135 -13.46 16.41 1.39
C LYS A 135 -14.66 15.59 0.91
N VAL A 136 -14.50 14.79 -0.14
CA VAL A 136 -15.56 13.90 -0.63
C VAL A 136 -15.77 12.71 0.30
N TYR A 137 -14.72 12.24 0.95
CA TYR A 137 -14.77 10.99 1.72
C TYR A 137 -14.86 11.19 3.24
N ASN A 138 -14.43 12.34 3.79
CA ASN A 138 -14.24 12.51 5.23
C ASN A 138 -15.52 12.30 6.04
N ARG A 139 -16.68 12.81 5.59
CA ARG A 139 -17.97 12.64 6.29
C ARG A 139 -18.34 11.16 6.38
N ARG A 140 -18.32 10.46 5.25
CA ARG A 140 -18.64 9.04 5.21
C ARG A 140 -17.69 8.20 6.07
N LEU A 141 -16.38 8.54 6.07
CA LEU A 141 -15.40 7.84 6.89
C LEU A 141 -15.63 8.11 8.38
N ALA A 142 -16.00 9.34 8.75
CA ALA A 142 -16.38 9.67 10.13
C ALA A 142 -17.59 8.87 10.60
N GLU A 143 -18.63 8.73 9.78
CA GLU A 143 -19.78 7.90 10.08
C GLU A 143 -19.42 6.42 10.27
N LEU A 144 -18.57 5.87 9.40
CA LEU A 144 -18.09 4.49 9.53
C LEU A 144 -17.31 4.28 10.85
N ILE A 145 -16.54 5.27 11.28
CA ILE A 145 -15.81 5.24 12.54
C ILE A 145 -16.80 5.34 13.72
N HIS A 146 -17.72 6.29 13.66
CA HIS A 146 -18.73 6.51 14.70
C HIS A 146 -19.58 5.26 14.97
N HIS A 147 -19.96 4.56 13.90
CA HIS A 147 -20.71 3.31 14.00
C HIS A 147 -19.83 2.06 14.19
N GLY A 148 -18.55 2.21 14.49
CA GLY A 148 -17.63 1.11 14.78
C GLY A 148 -17.31 0.20 13.59
N ARG A 149 -17.70 0.57 12.37
CA ARG A 149 -17.44 -0.20 11.14
C ARG A 149 -16.03 0.02 10.59
N ALA A 150 -15.43 1.18 10.86
CA ALA A 150 -14.04 1.48 10.57
C ALA A 150 -13.28 1.71 11.87
N LYS A 151 -12.14 1.06 12.04
CA LYS A 151 -11.31 1.16 13.25
C LYS A 151 -9.88 1.56 12.88
N PRO A 152 -9.63 2.79 12.42
CA PRO A 152 -8.29 3.22 12.01
C PRO A 152 -7.29 3.23 13.17
N SER A 153 -7.76 3.26 14.42
CA SER A 153 -6.90 3.24 15.61
C SER A 153 -6.14 1.91 15.81
N GLN A 154 -6.56 0.81 15.16
CA GLN A 154 -5.88 -0.50 15.31
C GLN A 154 -4.45 -0.50 14.74
N ILE A 155 -4.10 0.44 13.87
CA ILE A 155 -2.74 0.55 13.34
C ILE A 155 -1.83 1.43 14.20
N ILE A 156 -2.35 2.08 15.26
CA ILE A 156 -1.58 2.98 16.12
C ILE A 156 -0.73 2.13 17.06
N SER A 157 0.59 2.21 16.88
CA SER A 157 1.56 1.55 17.74
C SER A 157 1.98 2.42 18.94
N HIS A 158 2.14 3.73 18.71
CA HIS A 158 2.66 4.65 19.73
C HIS A 158 1.80 5.90 19.87
N ARG A 159 1.65 6.35 21.13
CA ARG A 159 0.99 7.62 21.48
C ARG A 159 1.97 8.41 22.36
N LEU A 160 2.64 9.39 21.77
CA LEU A 160 3.76 10.10 22.35
C LEU A 160 3.40 11.57 22.57
N LYS A 161 4.17 12.26 23.41
CA LYS A 161 4.10 13.72 23.55
C LYS A 161 4.71 14.40 22.32
N LEU A 162 4.31 15.61 22.02
CA LEU A 162 4.84 16.37 20.89
C LEU A 162 6.38 16.53 20.97
N ALA A 163 6.91 16.71 22.17
CA ALA A 163 8.36 16.85 22.40
C ALA A 163 9.17 15.59 22.01
N GLU A 164 8.54 14.42 21.98
CA GLU A 164 9.16 13.14 21.58
C GLU A 164 9.15 12.95 20.05
N GLY A 165 8.57 13.91 19.31
CA GLY A 165 8.42 13.84 17.85
C GLY A 165 9.73 13.58 17.09
N PRO A 166 10.83 14.32 17.36
CA PRO A 166 12.09 14.10 16.63
C PRO A 166 12.62 12.67 16.71
N ASP A 167 12.55 12.04 17.87
CA ASP A 167 13.00 10.67 18.07
C ASP A 167 11.99 9.67 17.46
N ALA A 168 10.70 9.96 17.58
CA ALA A 168 9.66 9.17 16.95
C ALA A 168 9.81 9.12 15.41
N TYR A 169 10.23 10.20 14.78
CA TYR A 169 10.54 10.24 13.34
C TYR A 169 11.72 9.33 12.99
N LYS A 170 12.79 9.34 13.79
CA LYS A 170 13.96 8.47 13.56
C LYS A 170 13.58 6.98 13.60
N HIS A 171 12.86 6.57 14.65
CA HIS A 171 12.39 5.18 14.79
C HIS A 171 11.45 4.78 13.66
N PHE A 172 10.53 5.66 13.27
CA PHE A 172 9.59 5.39 12.21
C PHE A 172 10.29 5.29 10.83
N ASP A 173 11.25 6.16 10.56
CA ASP A 173 12.04 6.15 9.32
C ASP A 173 12.96 4.92 9.23
N ALA A 174 13.58 4.55 10.36
CA ALA A 174 14.39 3.33 10.48
C ALA A 174 13.55 2.06 10.34
N ARG A 175 12.22 2.16 10.42
CA ARG A 175 11.27 1.03 10.40
C ARG A 175 11.54 0.04 11.53
N ASP A 176 11.86 0.57 12.72
CA ASP A 176 12.12 -0.25 13.90
C ASP A 176 10.91 -1.13 14.23
N ASP A 177 11.17 -2.31 14.80
CA ASP A 177 10.16 -3.28 15.16
C ASP A 177 9.08 -2.66 16.07
N GLY A 178 7.82 -2.92 15.74
CA GLY A 178 6.68 -2.38 16.47
C GLY A 178 6.27 -0.95 16.09
N TRP A 179 7.02 -0.23 15.24
CA TRP A 179 6.71 1.15 14.84
C TRP A 179 5.87 1.21 13.56
N THR A 180 4.56 1.05 13.69
CA THR A 180 3.64 1.04 12.54
C THR A 180 2.92 2.36 12.31
N LYS A 181 2.47 3.03 13.36
CA LYS A 181 1.81 4.33 13.30
C LYS A 181 1.98 5.10 14.61
N VAL A 182 2.50 6.31 14.51
CA VAL A 182 2.70 7.19 15.66
C VAL A 182 1.65 8.29 15.69
N VAL A 183 1.11 8.56 16.87
CA VAL A 183 0.26 9.72 17.15
C VAL A 183 0.97 10.60 18.17
N LEU A 184 1.25 11.84 17.81
CA LEU A 184 1.78 12.86 18.71
C LEU A 184 0.63 13.62 19.35
N LYS A 185 0.64 13.72 20.68
CA LYS A 185 -0.31 14.52 21.43
C LYS A 185 0.32 15.88 21.75
N PRO A 186 -0.29 16.99 21.36
CA PRO A 186 0.11 18.30 21.89
C PRO A 186 0.02 18.27 23.41
N ALA A 187 0.88 19.03 24.08
CA ALA A 187 0.73 19.24 25.50
C ALA A 187 -0.66 19.83 25.79
N ALA A 188 -1.37 19.25 26.76
CA ALA A 188 -2.58 19.84 27.29
C ALA A 188 -2.23 21.06 28.12
#